data_55be6bc915ef418e928302c151aa2871
#
_entry.id   55be6bc915ef418e928302c151aa2871
#
_cell.length_a   1.000
_cell.length_b   1.000
_cell.length_c   1.000
_cell.angle_alpha   90.00
_cell.angle_beta   90.00
_cell.angle_gamma   90.00
#
_symmetry.space_group_name_H-M   'P 1'
#
loop_
_entity.id
_entity.type
_entity.pdbx_description
1 polymer ?
#
loop_
_entity_poly.entity_id
_entity_poly.type
_entity_poly.pdbx_seq_one_letter_code
_entity_poly.pdbx_strand_id
1 'polypeptide(L)'
;RYIMKEKVILAYSGGLDTTAIIPWLKENFDYDVVCVCIDCGQGNELDGLEERAKASGATKLYIENVIDEFCDEYIVPCVQAHAVYENKYLLGTSMARPVIAKRLVEIARKENATAICHGATGKGNDQIRFELGIKALAPDLKIIAAWRNDAWHMNSREDEIEYCKAHGIDLPFSADSSYSRDRNIWHISHEGLELEDPANEPNFE
;
A
#
# COMPACT_ATOMS: atom_id res chain seq x y z
N ARG A 1 23.09 5.70 -26.64
CA ARG A 1 22.73 4.71 -25.59
C ARG A 1 21.47 5.21 -24.95
N TYR A 2 20.35 4.55 -25.16
CA TYR A 2 19.16 4.76 -24.35
C TYR A 2 19.51 4.28 -22.94
N ILE A 3 19.68 5.19 -22.01
CA ILE A 3 19.79 4.85 -20.60
C ILE A 3 18.36 4.48 -20.18
N MET A 4 18.10 3.20 -19.96
CA MET A 4 16.83 2.77 -19.39
C MET A 4 16.73 3.35 -17.99
N LYS A 5 15.58 3.96 -17.67
CA LYS A 5 15.32 4.46 -16.32
C LYS A 5 15.31 3.30 -15.34
N GLU A 6 15.76 3.56 -14.12
CA GLU A 6 15.60 2.63 -13.03
C GLU A 6 14.11 2.42 -12.70
N LYS A 7 13.77 1.23 -12.25
CA LYS A 7 12.41 0.90 -11.87
C LYS A 7 12.25 0.88 -10.36
N VAL A 8 11.12 1.36 -9.90
CA VAL A 8 10.66 1.20 -8.52
C VAL A 8 9.36 0.41 -8.51
N ILE A 9 9.25 -0.52 -7.57
CA ILE A 9 8.00 -1.21 -7.27
C ILE A 9 7.25 -0.41 -6.21
N LEU A 10 6.03 -0.01 -6.51
CA LEU A 10 5.15 0.67 -5.56
C LEU A 10 4.09 -0.30 -5.04
N ALA A 11 4.07 -0.51 -3.72
CA ALA A 11 2.93 -1.16 -3.07
C ALA A 11 1.69 -0.27 -3.24
N TYR A 12 0.77 -0.68 -4.11
CA TYR A 12 -0.31 0.16 -4.61
C TYR A 12 -1.67 -0.38 -4.17
N SER A 13 -2.36 0.37 -3.33
CA SER A 13 -3.73 0.03 -2.90
C SER A 13 -4.81 0.67 -3.78
N GLY A 14 -4.45 1.65 -4.60
CA GLY A 14 -5.40 2.47 -5.35
C GLY A 14 -6.06 3.58 -4.53
N GLY A 15 -5.70 3.74 -3.27
CA GLY A 15 -6.11 4.86 -2.43
C GLY A 15 -5.39 6.16 -2.80
N LEU A 16 -5.80 7.25 -2.14
CA LEU A 16 -5.26 8.60 -2.39
C LEU A 16 -3.75 8.64 -2.22
N ASP A 17 -3.23 8.20 -1.07
CA ASP A 17 -1.83 8.29 -0.72
C ASP A 17 -0.95 7.57 -1.76
N THR A 18 -1.29 6.31 -2.08
CA THR A 18 -0.50 5.53 -3.04
C THR A 18 -0.63 6.06 -4.47
N THR A 19 -1.74 6.72 -4.80
CA THR A 19 -1.94 7.38 -6.09
C THR A 19 -1.06 8.64 -6.21
N ALA A 20 -0.98 9.47 -5.16
CA ALA A 20 -0.10 10.63 -5.11
C ALA A 20 1.40 10.27 -5.16
N ILE A 21 1.77 9.11 -4.63
CA ILE A 21 3.15 8.62 -4.66
C ILE A 21 3.65 8.36 -6.09
N ILE A 22 2.79 8.01 -7.05
CA ILE A 22 3.21 7.72 -8.42
C ILE A 22 3.90 8.93 -9.08
N PRO A 23 3.26 10.10 -9.24
CA PRO A 23 3.92 11.27 -9.80
C PRO A 23 5.09 11.74 -8.92
N TRP A 24 4.96 11.66 -7.60
CA TRP A 24 6.02 12.04 -6.68
C TRP A 24 7.32 11.24 -6.89
N LEU A 25 7.24 9.93 -7.10
CA LEU A 25 8.41 9.09 -7.41
C LEU A 25 9.07 9.49 -8.74
N LYS A 26 8.28 9.85 -9.74
CA LYS A 26 8.79 10.27 -11.05
C LYS A 26 9.50 11.60 -10.99
N GLU A 27 8.98 12.56 -10.23
CA GLU A 27 9.55 13.89 -10.10
C GLU A 27 10.83 13.92 -9.27
N ASN A 28 10.83 13.20 -8.13
CA ASN A 28 11.93 13.30 -7.18
C ASN A 28 13.05 12.28 -7.43
N PHE A 29 12.79 11.18 -8.13
CA PHE A 29 13.76 10.10 -8.31
C PHE A 29 13.96 9.67 -9.77
N ASP A 30 13.19 10.19 -10.69
CA ASP A 30 13.22 9.82 -12.12
C ASP A 30 13.00 8.32 -12.38
N TYR A 31 12.20 7.65 -11.57
CA TYR A 31 11.88 6.23 -11.73
C TYR A 31 10.79 5.97 -12.77
N ASP A 32 10.89 4.81 -13.42
CA ASP A 32 9.74 4.13 -13.99
C ASP A 32 8.98 3.41 -12.87
N VAL A 33 7.72 3.80 -12.64
CA VAL A 33 6.92 3.29 -11.52
C VAL A 33 6.10 2.08 -11.94
N VAL A 34 6.39 0.93 -11.35
CA VAL A 34 5.62 -0.30 -11.50
C VAL A 34 4.75 -0.47 -10.26
N CYS A 35 3.45 -0.29 -10.42
CA CYS A 35 2.48 -0.49 -9.36
C CYS A 35 2.19 -1.98 -9.15
N VAL A 36 2.05 -2.39 -7.89
CA VAL A 36 1.73 -3.76 -7.50
C VAL A 36 0.66 -3.75 -6.44
N CYS A 37 -0.51 -4.27 -6.77
CA CYS A 37 -1.59 -4.55 -5.85
C CYS A 37 -1.64 -6.04 -5.57
N ILE A 38 -1.66 -6.43 -4.30
CA ILE A 38 -1.76 -7.81 -3.88
C ILE A 38 -3.18 -8.07 -3.41
N ASP A 39 -3.87 -8.98 -4.09
CA ASP A 39 -5.22 -9.40 -3.74
C ASP A 39 -5.19 -10.43 -2.61
N CYS A 40 -5.48 -9.94 -1.41
CA CYS A 40 -5.68 -10.74 -0.20
C CYS A 40 -7.17 -10.95 0.12
N GLY A 41 -8.08 -10.71 -0.84
CA GLY A 41 -9.53 -10.82 -0.65
C GLY A 41 -10.23 -9.51 -0.34
N GLN A 42 -9.74 -8.37 -0.86
CA GLN A 42 -10.38 -7.05 -0.70
C GLN A 42 -11.63 -6.88 -1.58
N GLY A 43 -11.92 -7.82 -2.49
CA GLY A 43 -13.12 -7.81 -3.31
C GLY A 43 -13.18 -6.63 -4.27
N ASN A 44 -14.27 -5.86 -4.23
CA ASN A 44 -14.53 -4.74 -5.14
C ASN A 44 -13.59 -3.53 -4.97
N GLU A 45 -12.71 -3.52 -3.99
CA GLU A 45 -11.66 -2.49 -3.86
C GLU A 45 -10.62 -2.57 -5.00
N LEU A 46 -10.58 -3.69 -5.72
CA LEU A 46 -9.73 -3.89 -6.90
C LEU A 46 -10.30 -3.27 -8.18
N ASP A 47 -11.56 -2.86 -8.18
CA ASP A 47 -12.22 -2.33 -9.36
C ASP A 47 -11.62 -0.98 -9.81
N GLY A 48 -11.34 -0.85 -11.10
CA GLY A 48 -10.81 0.39 -11.70
C GLY A 48 -9.36 0.71 -11.34
N LEU A 49 -8.62 -0.21 -10.72
CA LEU A 49 -7.21 0.03 -10.37
C LEU A 49 -6.31 0.25 -11.59
N GLU A 50 -6.54 -0.46 -12.68
CA GLU A 50 -5.70 -0.38 -13.88
C GLU A 50 -5.80 1.00 -14.52
N GLU A 51 -7.03 1.49 -14.72
CA GLU A 51 -7.29 2.81 -15.28
C GLU A 51 -6.71 3.91 -14.38
N ARG A 52 -6.86 3.76 -13.06
CA ARG A 52 -6.35 4.72 -12.08
C ARG A 52 -4.83 4.77 -12.05
N ALA A 53 -4.17 3.63 -11.98
CA ALA A 53 -2.72 3.55 -12.01
C ALA A 53 -2.15 4.14 -13.30
N LYS A 54 -2.75 3.83 -14.45
CA LYS A 54 -2.35 4.35 -15.76
C LYS A 54 -2.58 5.86 -15.86
N ALA A 55 -3.72 6.36 -15.44
CA ALA A 55 -4.03 7.79 -15.43
C ALA A 55 -3.07 8.58 -14.53
N SER A 56 -2.58 7.96 -13.46
CA SER A 56 -1.61 8.55 -12.54
C SER A 56 -0.16 8.48 -13.05
N GLY A 57 0.09 7.84 -14.18
CA GLY A 57 1.39 7.79 -14.85
C GLY A 57 2.25 6.57 -14.47
N ALA A 58 1.65 5.52 -13.90
CA ALA A 58 2.34 4.24 -13.72
C ALA A 58 2.72 3.63 -15.07
N THR A 59 3.91 3.06 -15.13
CA THR A 59 4.41 2.36 -16.34
C THR A 59 3.70 1.02 -16.51
N LYS A 60 3.38 0.36 -15.39
CA LYS A 60 2.75 -0.97 -15.36
C LYS A 60 2.01 -1.18 -14.04
N LEU A 61 0.98 -2.02 -14.07
CA LEU A 61 0.30 -2.52 -12.88
C LEU A 61 0.32 -4.05 -12.88
N TYR A 62 0.64 -4.63 -11.72
CA TYR A 62 0.40 -6.02 -11.38
C TYR A 62 -0.75 -6.09 -10.36
N ILE A 63 -1.67 -7.01 -10.58
CA ILE A 63 -2.65 -7.44 -9.58
C ILE A 63 -2.41 -8.94 -9.38
N GLU A 64 -1.87 -9.31 -8.22
CA GLU A 64 -1.47 -10.68 -7.90
C GLU A 64 -2.41 -11.25 -6.84
N ASN A 65 -3.14 -12.29 -7.19
CA ASN A 65 -4.01 -12.99 -6.23
C ASN A 65 -3.16 -13.93 -5.37
N VAL A 66 -3.21 -13.73 -4.06
CA VAL A 66 -2.50 -14.56 -3.07
C VAL A 66 -3.46 -15.14 -2.01
N ILE A 67 -4.77 -15.19 -2.29
CA ILE A 67 -5.78 -15.60 -1.31
C ILE A 67 -5.48 -16.98 -0.75
N ASP A 68 -5.19 -17.97 -1.61
CA ASP A 68 -4.90 -19.34 -1.18
C ASP A 68 -3.62 -19.41 -0.34
N GLU A 69 -2.54 -18.77 -0.80
CA GLU A 69 -1.29 -18.68 -0.05
C GLU A 69 -1.49 -17.97 1.29
N PHE A 70 -2.26 -16.88 1.30
CA PHE A 70 -2.54 -16.14 2.53
C PHE A 70 -3.34 -16.97 3.52
N CYS A 71 -4.34 -17.74 3.05
CA CYS A 71 -5.08 -18.67 3.90
C CYS A 71 -4.19 -19.77 4.46
N ASP A 72 -3.48 -20.50 3.59
CA ASP A 72 -2.80 -21.73 3.97
C ASP A 72 -1.52 -21.48 4.76
N GLU A 73 -0.74 -20.47 4.39
CA GLU A 73 0.57 -20.24 4.98
C GLU A 73 0.57 -19.21 6.13
N TYR A 74 -0.49 -18.38 6.27
CA TYR A 74 -0.54 -17.33 7.28
C TYR A 74 -1.76 -17.45 8.20
N ILE A 75 -2.98 -17.52 7.66
CA ILE A 75 -4.19 -17.54 8.49
C ILE A 75 -4.31 -18.85 9.24
N VAL A 76 -4.25 -19.98 8.55
CA VAL A 76 -4.41 -21.31 9.16
C VAL A 76 -3.39 -21.55 10.27
N PRO A 77 -2.07 -21.31 10.09
CA PRO A 77 -1.12 -21.44 11.18
C PRO A 77 -1.40 -20.54 12.39
N CYS A 78 -1.85 -19.29 12.16
CA CYS A 78 -2.22 -18.39 13.25
C CYS A 78 -3.45 -18.89 14.03
N VAL A 79 -4.44 -19.44 13.33
CA VAL A 79 -5.62 -20.05 13.98
C VAL A 79 -5.21 -21.26 14.79
N GLN A 80 -4.38 -22.15 14.23
CA GLN A 80 -3.87 -23.34 14.93
C GLN A 80 -3.04 -22.98 16.17
N ALA A 81 -2.31 -21.88 16.11
CA ALA A 81 -1.51 -21.36 17.22
C ALA A 81 -2.33 -20.57 18.26
N HIS A 82 -3.65 -20.39 18.04
CA HIS A 82 -4.48 -19.47 18.83
C HIS A 82 -3.86 -18.06 18.95
N ALA A 83 -3.25 -17.56 17.88
CA ALA A 83 -2.55 -16.29 17.88
C ALA A 83 -3.53 -15.12 17.95
N VAL A 84 -3.57 -14.48 19.11
CA VAL A 84 -4.42 -13.32 19.40
C VAL A 84 -3.58 -12.29 20.17
N TYR A 85 -3.56 -11.05 19.71
CA TYR A 85 -2.87 -9.98 20.41
C TYR A 85 -3.79 -9.37 21.47
N GLU A 86 -3.32 -9.28 22.72
CA GLU A 86 -4.04 -8.73 23.87
C GLU A 86 -5.45 -9.33 24.08
N ASN A 87 -5.66 -10.60 23.73
CA ASN A 87 -6.93 -11.32 23.80
C ASN A 87 -8.08 -10.70 22.98
N LYS A 88 -7.78 -9.84 22.02
CA LYS A 88 -8.76 -9.11 21.21
C LYS A 88 -8.46 -9.12 19.73
N TYR A 89 -7.24 -8.71 19.33
CA TYR A 89 -6.88 -8.49 17.95
C TYR A 89 -6.45 -9.79 17.27
N LEU A 90 -7.16 -10.18 16.21
CA LEU A 90 -6.94 -11.43 15.47
C LEU A 90 -5.87 -11.29 14.36
N LEU A 91 -5.02 -10.27 14.42
CA LEU A 91 -3.82 -10.08 13.58
C LEU A 91 -4.08 -9.94 12.07
N GLY A 92 -5.28 -9.52 11.64
CA GLY A 92 -5.65 -9.48 10.23
C GLY A 92 -4.72 -8.65 9.36
N THR A 93 -4.40 -7.43 9.75
CA THR A 93 -3.41 -6.58 9.09
C THR A 93 -2.00 -7.14 9.21
N SER A 94 -1.64 -7.63 10.40
CA SER A 94 -0.29 -8.12 10.69
C SER A 94 0.12 -9.31 9.83
N MET A 95 -0.82 -10.21 9.54
CA MET A 95 -0.58 -11.40 8.71
C MET A 95 -0.50 -11.07 7.21
N ALA A 96 -1.21 -10.04 6.76
CA ALA A 96 -1.24 -9.67 5.35
C ALA A 96 0.07 -8.99 4.90
N ARG A 97 0.70 -8.17 5.73
CA ARG A 97 1.90 -7.41 5.32
C ARG A 97 3.10 -8.29 4.93
N PRO A 98 3.40 -9.41 5.61
CA PRO A 98 4.47 -10.30 5.17
C PRO A 98 4.24 -10.95 3.80
N VAL A 99 3.04 -11.41 3.48
CA VAL A 99 2.76 -12.00 2.16
C VAL A 99 2.83 -10.94 1.06
N ILE A 100 2.36 -9.72 1.35
CA ILE A 100 2.50 -8.59 0.43
C ILE A 100 3.98 -8.28 0.18
N ALA A 101 4.79 -8.15 1.23
CA ALA A 101 6.23 -7.87 1.11
C ALA A 101 6.96 -8.94 0.28
N LYS A 102 6.63 -10.22 0.47
CA LYS A 102 7.16 -11.34 -0.33
C LYS A 102 6.88 -11.15 -1.82
N ARG A 103 5.63 -10.85 -2.19
CA ARG A 103 5.25 -10.63 -3.60
C ARG A 103 5.89 -9.39 -4.19
N LEU A 104 5.99 -8.30 -3.43
CA LEU A 104 6.69 -7.09 -3.88
C LEU A 104 8.15 -7.39 -4.26
N VAL A 105 8.85 -8.18 -3.45
CA VAL A 105 10.23 -8.60 -3.73
C VAL A 105 10.30 -9.48 -4.97
N GLU A 106 9.42 -10.46 -5.13
CA GLU A 106 9.37 -11.34 -6.30
C GLU A 106 9.19 -10.54 -7.59
N ILE A 107 8.27 -9.57 -7.58
CA ILE A 107 8.02 -8.70 -8.74
C ILE A 107 9.19 -7.73 -8.97
N ALA A 108 9.82 -7.22 -7.91
CA ALA A 108 11.02 -6.40 -8.02
C ALA A 108 12.15 -7.16 -8.74
N ARG A 109 12.36 -8.42 -8.40
CA ARG A 109 13.32 -9.27 -9.10
C ARG A 109 12.95 -9.52 -10.57
N LYS A 110 11.67 -9.83 -10.83
CA LYS A 110 11.13 -10.04 -12.18
C LYS A 110 11.30 -8.81 -13.09
N GLU A 111 11.09 -7.62 -12.54
CA GLU A 111 11.19 -6.35 -13.26
C GLU A 111 12.62 -5.77 -13.28
N ASN A 112 13.58 -6.40 -12.59
CA ASN A 112 14.90 -5.83 -12.34
C ASN A 112 14.84 -4.43 -11.72
N ALA A 113 13.91 -4.24 -10.79
CA ALA A 113 13.76 -3.00 -10.07
C ALA A 113 14.86 -2.83 -9.01
N THR A 114 15.25 -1.59 -8.75
CA THR A 114 16.31 -1.25 -7.78
C THR A 114 15.75 -0.81 -6.44
N ALA A 115 14.44 -0.51 -6.37
CA ALA A 115 13.79 -0.01 -5.17
C ALA A 115 12.37 -0.56 -5.04
N ILE A 116 11.90 -0.58 -3.79
CA ILE A 116 10.50 -0.81 -3.42
C ILE A 116 10.03 0.39 -2.60
N CYS A 117 8.87 0.94 -2.95
CA CYS A 117 8.23 2.04 -2.23
C CYS A 117 6.93 1.57 -1.59
N HIS A 118 6.65 2.06 -0.40
CA HIS A 118 5.37 1.87 0.28
C HIS A 118 4.82 3.19 0.81
N GLY A 119 3.50 3.25 0.97
CA GLY A 119 2.77 4.41 1.48
C GLY A 119 2.39 4.31 2.97
N ALA A 120 2.98 3.37 3.72
CA ALA A 120 2.72 3.28 5.16
C ALA A 120 3.28 4.50 5.87
N THR A 121 2.46 5.11 6.73
CA THR A 121 2.84 6.28 7.53
C THR A 121 3.89 5.91 8.58
N GLY A 122 4.64 6.89 9.07
CA GLY A 122 5.63 6.67 10.13
C GLY A 122 5.02 6.44 11.53
N LYS A 123 3.70 6.43 11.65
CA LYS A 123 2.99 6.38 12.96
C LYS A 123 2.59 4.97 13.37
N GLY A 124 2.38 4.05 12.41
CA GLY A 124 1.89 2.70 12.68
C GLY A 124 2.95 1.61 12.52
N ASN A 125 2.54 0.36 12.74
CA ASN A 125 3.42 -0.81 12.64
C ASN A 125 3.63 -1.31 11.21
N ASP A 126 2.83 -0.90 10.25
CA ASP A 126 2.86 -1.41 8.88
C ASP A 126 4.17 -1.11 8.17
N GLN A 127 4.75 0.08 8.39
CA GLN A 127 6.07 0.42 7.88
C GLN A 127 7.13 -0.60 8.30
N ILE A 128 7.13 -1.00 9.58
CA ILE A 128 8.09 -1.98 10.12
C ILE A 128 7.87 -3.33 9.49
N ARG A 129 6.63 -3.76 9.33
CA ARG A 129 6.27 -5.05 8.71
C ARG A 129 6.73 -5.13 7.26
N PHE A 130 6.50 -4.08 6.47
CA PHE A 130 7.00 -3.99 5.09
C PHE A 130 8.52 -3.97 5.05
N GLU A 131 9.15 -3.07 5.79
CA GLU A 131 10.59 -2.86 5.71
C GLU A 131 11.38 -4.07 6.20
N LEU A 132 11.00 -4.69 7.31
CA LEU A 132 11.65 -5.91 7.81
C LEU A 132 11.44 -7.09 6.87
N GLY A 133 10.23 -7.26 6.31
CA GLY A 133 9.95 -8.30 5.33
C GLY A 133 10.78 -8.15 4.06
N ILE A 134 10.83 -6.94 3.50
CA ILE A 134 11.64 -6.65 2.32
C ILE A 134 13.14 -6.85 2.63
N LYS A 135 13.64 -6.33 3.76
CA LYS A 135 15.05 -6.47 4.14
C LYS A 135 15.47 -7.90 4.38
N ALA A 136 14.59 -8.73 4.93
CA ALA A 136 14.86 -10.13 5.14
C ALA A 136 14.99 -10.92 3.82
N LEU A 137 14.19 -10.55 2.81
CA LEU A 137 14.13 -11.27 1.53
C LEU A 137 15.05 -10.65 0.46
N ALA A 138 15.30 -9.35 0.51
CA ALA A 138 16.07 -8.62 -0.47
C ALA A 138 16.82 -7.43 0.17
N PRO A 139 17.88 -7.70 0.96
CA PRO A 139 18.63 -6.66 1.69
C PRO A 139 19.34 -5.66 0.76
N ASP A 140 19.54 -6.02 -0.50
CA ASP A 140 20.15 -5.19 -1.54
C ASP A 140 19.18 -4.17 -2.15
N LEU A 141 17.87 -4.35 -2.05
CA LEU A 141 16.90 -3.41 -2.59
C LEU A 141 16.78 -2.17 -1.68
N LYS A 142 16.73 -1.02 -2.33
CA LYS A 142 16.44 0.25 -1.66
C LYS A 142 14.97 0.28 -1.24
N ILE A 143 14.70 0.71 -0.02
CA ILE A 143 13.34 0.96 0.46
C ILE A 143 13.09 2.46 0.46
N ILE A 144 11.97 2.88 -0.13
CA ILE A 144 11.49 4.26 -0.13
C ILE A 144 10.22 4.30 0.69
N ALA A 145 10.28 4.95 1.84
CA ALA A 145 9.12 5.26 2.69
C ALA A 145 8.71 6.70 2.41
N ALA A 146 7.70 6.92 1.58
CA ALA A 146 7.32 8.24 1.08
C ALA A 146 7.07 9.22 2.23
N TRP A 147 6.24 8.87 3.21
CA TRP A 147 5.87 9.70 4.35
C TRP A 147 7.02 10.09 5.29
N ARG A 148 8.17 9.44 5.20
CA ARG A 148 9.37 9.74 5.98
C ARG A 148 10.50 10.33 5.13
N ASN A 149 10.20 10.69 3.89
CA ASN A 149 11.17 11.28 2.99
C ASN A 149 11.11 12.80 3.05
N ASP A 150 12.26 13.46 3.11
CA ASP A 150 12.36 14.92 3.19
C ASP A 150 11.72 15.65 2.00
N ALA A 151 11.59 14.98 0.85
CA ALA A 151 10.91 15.50 -0.33
C ALA A 151 9.38 15.34 -0.29
N TRP A 152 8.83 14.68 0.72
CA TRP A 152 7.39 14.54 0.88
C TRP A 152 6.84 15.74 1.66
N HIS A 153 6.10 16.60 0.98
CA HIS A 153 5.59 17.84 1.56
C HIS A 153 4.06 17.84 1.76
N MET A 154 3.38 16.76 1.42
CA MET A 154 1.94 16.63 1.61
C MET A 154 1.66 16.18 3.05
N ASN A 155 1.06 17.07 3.85
CA ASN A 155 0.86 16.83 5.28
C ASN A 155 -0.61 16.51 5.61
N SER A 156 -1.50 16.69 4.65
CA SER A 156 -2.94 16.46 4.79
C SER A 156 -3.51 15.79 3.56
N ARG A 157 -4.71 15.24 3.71
CA ARG A 157 -5.47 14.65 2.61
C ARG A 157 -5.78 15.70 1.54
N GLU A 158 -6.02 16.94 1.92
CA GLU A 158 -6.26 18.06 1.03
C GLU A 158 -5.04 18.35 0.16
N ASP A 159 -3.83 18.37 0.77
CA ASP A 159 -2.58 18.58 0.04
C ASP A 159 -2.38 17.50 -1.04
N GLU A 160 -2.68 16.25 -0.72
CA GLU A 160 -2.57 15.13 -1.67
C GLU A 160 -3.58 15.26 -2.82
N ILE A 161 -4.81 15.68 -2.53
CA ILE A 161 -5.84 15.92 -3.54
C ILE A 161 -5.42 17.07 -4.47
N GLU A 162 -4.92 18.17 -3.93
CA GLU A 162 -4.41 19.30 -4.72
C GLU A 162 -3.23 18.88 -5.58
N TYR A 163 -2.30 18.13 -5.01
CA TYR A 163 -1.15 17.61 -5.74
C TYR A 163 -1.57 16.69 -6.91
N CYS A 164 -2.48 15.76 -6.68
CA CYS A 164 -3.01 14.91 -7.73
C CYS A 164 -3.72 15.71 -8.83
N LYS A 165 -4.54 16.70 -8.46
CA LYS A 165 -5.20 17.60 -9.44
C LYS A 165 -4.20 18.40 -10.27
N ALA A 166 -3.13 18.91 -9.64
CA ALA A 166 -2.08 19.64 -10.34
C ALA A 166 -1.36 18.76 -11.38
N HIS A 167 -1.35 17.44 -11.17
CA HIS A 167 -0.80 16.45 -12.11
C HIS A 167 -1.84 15.89 -13.10
N GLY A 168 -3.04 16.46 -13.15
CA GLY A 168 -4.10 16.02 -14.06
C GLY A 168 -4.71 14.66 -13.70
N ILE A 169 -4.55 14.21 -12.45
CA ILE A 169 -5.11 12.96 -11.95
C ILE A 169 -6.50 13.25 -11.39
N ASP A 170 -7.52 12.68 -12.05
CA ASP A 170 -8.90 12.74 -11.59
C ASP A 170 -9.15 11.64 -10.56
N LEU A 171 -9.52 12.03 -9.36
CA LEU A 171 -9.72 11.12 -8.24
C LEU A 171 -11.21 10.93 -7.97
N PRO A 172 -11.66 9.69 -7.79
CA PRO A 172 -13.04 9.40 -7.38
C PRO A 172 -13.28 9.70 -5.89
N PHE A 173 -12.33 10.34 -5.22
CA PHE A 173 -12.39 10.62 -3.78
C PHE A 173 -12.71 12.09 -3.53
N SER A 174 -13.65 12.35 -2.61
CA SER A 174 -13.84 13.67 -2.01
C SER A 174 -13.17 13.72 -0.62
N ALA A 175 -12.79 14.90 -0.17
CA ALA A 175 -12.17 15.10 1.13
C ALA A 175 -13.05 14.63 2.31
N ASP A 176 -14.37 14.62 2.11
CA ASP A 176 -15.36 14.57 3.20
C ASP A 176 -16.07 13.21 3.38
N SER A 177 -15.74 12.16 2.64
CA SER A 177 -16.75 11.11 2.50
C SER A 177 -16.32 9.65 2.68
N SER A 178 -15.09 9.33 3.09
CA SER A 178 -14.77 7.91 3.28
C SER A 178 -13.74 7.65 4.36
N TYR A 179 -14.05 6.67 5.21
CA TYR A 179 -13.08 6.03 6.07
C TYR A 179 -11.95 5.42 5.24
N SER A 180 -10.74 5.44 5.77
CA SER A 180 -9.68 4.56 5.31
C SER A 180 -10.01 3.14 5.74
N ARG A 181 -9.96 2.19 4.79
CA ARG A 181 -10.29 0.78 5.06
C ARG A 181 -9.08 -0.10 4.79
N ASP A 182 -8.85 -1.06 5.67
CA ASP A 182 -7.95 -2.18 5.45
C ASP A 182 -8.76 -3.47 5.51
N ARG A 183 -8.96 -4.07 4.34
CA ARG A 183 -9.77 -5.27 4.16
C ARG A 183 -8.96 -6.39 3.53
N ASN A 184 -9.12 -7.59 4.07
CA ASN A 184 -8.67 -8.83 3.47
C ASN A 184 -9.67 -9.95 3.80
N ILE A 185 -9.39 -11.18 3.36
CA ILE A 185 -10.31 -12.31 3.61
C ILE A 185 -10.53 -12.61 5.09
N TRP A 186 -9.62 -12.16 5.97
CA TRP A 186 -9.67 -12.44 7.41
C TRP A 186 -10.35 -11.35 8.23
N HIS A 187 -10.23 -10.09 7.82
CA HIS A 187 -10.76 -8.97 8.59
C HIS A 187 -11.09 -7.73 7.74
N ILE A 188 -11.72 -6.78 8.39
CA ILE A 188 -11.85 -5.40 7.94
C ILE A 188 -11.61 -4.45 9.10
N SER A 189 -10.84 -3.39 8.89
CA SER A 189 -10.70 -2.26 9.81
C SER A 189 -11.04 -0.94 9.13
N HIS A 190 -11.48 0.02 9.92
CA HIS A 190 -11.81 1.36 9.49
C HIS A 190 -11.06 2.37 10.35
N GLU A 191 -10.53 3.42 9.73
CA GLU A 191 -9.83 4.53 10.38
C GLU A 191 -10.25 5.86 9.74
N GLY A 192 -9.99 6.96 10.45
CA GLY A 192 -10.21 8.31 9.98
C GLY A 192 -11.50 8.93 10.44
N LEU A 193 -11.73 10.18 10.02
CA LEU A 193 -12.90 10.98 10.37
C LEU A 193 -13.12 11.03 11.90
N GLU A 194 -14.36 10.84 12.37
CA GLU A 194 -14.71 10.86 13.78
C GLU A 194 -14.04 9.75 14.61
N LEU A 195 -13.54 8.69 13.97
CA LEU A 195 -12.83 7.59 14.65
C LEU A 195 -11.43 7.99 15.15
N GLU A 196 -10.89 9.12 14.70
CA GLU A 196 -9.62 9.66 15.20
C GLU A 196 -9.73 10.10 16.66
N ASP A 197 -10.93 10.45 17.14
CA ASP A 197 -11.18 10.72 18.54
C ASP A 197 -11.83 9.49 19.19
N PRO A 198 -11.13 8.81 20.12
CA PRO A 198 -11.64 7.59 20.77
C PRO A 198 -12.85 7.85 21.67
N ALA A 199 -13.27 9.09 21.91
CA ALA A 199 -14.50 9.44 22.60
C ALA A 199 -15.75 9.32 21.71
N ASN A 200 -15.56 9.24 20.39
CA ASN A 200 -16.66 9.12 19.45
C ASN A 200 -17.08 7.66 19.25
N GLU A 201 -18.37 7.43 19.16
CA GLU A 201 -18.93 6.13 18.80
C GLU A 201 -18.79 5.89 17.28
N PRO A 202 -18.38 4.68 16.85
CA PRO A 202 -18.34 4.35 15.43
C PRO A 202 -19.73 4.42 14.79
N ASN A 203 -19.80 4.99 13.58
CA ASN A 203 -21.02 4.94 12.77
C ASN A 203 -21.06 3.61 12.02
N PHE A 204 -22.04 2.77 12.31
CA PHE A 204 -22.26 1.46 11.67
C PHE A 204 -23.30 1.48 10.55
N GLU A 205 -23.85 2.64 10.17
CA GLU A 205 -24.85 2.79 9.10
C GLU A 205 -24.25 2.94 7.71
#